data_5ee82c4b361b2a3b67136b63e4f6f9e3
#
_entry.id   5ee82c4b361b2a3b67136b63e4f6f9e3
#
_cell.length_a   1.000
_cell.length_b   1.000
_cell.length_c   1.000
_cell.angle_alpha   90.00
_cell.angle_beta   90.00
_cell.angle_gamma   90.00
#
_symmetry.space_group_name_H-M   'P 1'
#
loop_
_entity.id
_entity.type
_entity.pdbx_description
1 polymer ?
#
loop_
_entity_poly.entity_id
_entity_poly.type
_entity_poly.pdbx_seq_one_letter_code
_entity_poly.pdbx_strand_id
1 'polypeptide(L)'
;MKLLVSFLVVTFAAMAQTPDLKTVSGYPKMVQKQVTTWIEQAAAKMPEEEYAFKPDPAVRSFGQILGHIADANYLFCSTALGEKSPSPGVEKTKTTKAELTSALHEAFAYCRRAYDTLTDANSNDLVKAFGGERNKLGVLWFNASHNLEHYGNLVVYLRLKGIVPPSSEAKPQ
;
A
#
# COMPACT_ATOMS: atom_id res chain seq x y z
N MET A 1 2.10 45.90 33.59
CA MET A 1 3.04 44.76 33.61
C MET A 1 2.34 43.58 32.92
N LYS A 2 2.60 43.39 31.60
CA LYS A 2 1.92 42.32 30.80
C LYS A 2 2.84 41.09 30.81
N LEU A 3 2.38 40.01 31.43
CA LEU A 3 3.06 38.69 31.34
C LEU A 3 2.84 38.11 29.95
N LEU A 4 3.92 37.95 29.17
CA LEU A 4 3.93 37.14 27.96
C LEU A 4 4.15 35.69 28.38
N VAL A 5 3.10 34.85 28.23
CA VAL A 5 3.19 33.41 28.39
C VAL A 5 3.60 32.84 27.03
N SER A 6 4.87 32.43 26.89
CA SER A 6 5.36 31.71 25.72
C SER A 6 4.90 30.25 25.80
N PHE A 7 4.01 29.86 24.90
CA PHE A 7 3.67 28.44 24.67
C PHE A 7 4.79 27.77 23.86
N LEU A 8 5.53 26.88 24.50
CA LEU A 8 6.50 26.02 23.84
C LEU A 8 5.73 24.86 23.17
N VAL A 9 5.57 24.92 21.84
CA VAL A 9 5.00 23.81 21.06
C VAL A 9 6.10 22.75 20.85
N VAL A 10 6.05 21.68 21.62
CA VAL A 10 6.92 20.51 21.43
C VAL A 10 6.31 19.66 20.33
N THR A 11 6.83 19.74 19.12
CA THR A 11 6.47 18.86 18.01
C THR A 11 7.19 17.52 18.22
N PHE A 12 6.45 16.50 18.64
CA PHE A 12 6.94 15.11 18.60
C PHE A 12 6.93 14.64 17.14
N ALA A 13 8.09 14.61 16.51
CA ALA A 13 8.27 13.87 15.25
C ALA A 13 8.17 12.38 15.57
N ALA A 14 7.08 11.73 15.17
CA ALA A 14 6.95 10.29 15.24
C ALA A 14 7.96 9.67 14.26
N MET A 15 9.11 9.22 14.77
CA MET A 15 10.06 8.44 13.98
C MET A 15 9.41 7.09 13.65
N ALA A 16 9.21 6.79 12.38
CA ALA A 16 8.75 5.48 11.93
C ALA A 16 9.78 4.43 12.39
N GLN A 17 9.40 3.61 13.36
CA GLN A 17 10.27 2.56 13.90
C GLN A 17 10.49 1.47 12.84
N THR A 18 11.72 0.98 12.75
CA THR A 18 12.04 -0.21 11.93
C THR A 18 11.31 -1.42 12.55
N PRO A 19 10.57 -2.22 11.73
CA PRO A 19 9.88 -3.39 12.25
C PRO A 19 10.86 -4.39 12.88
N ASP A 20 10.55 -4.89 14.07
CA ASP A 20 11.31 -5.99 14.69
C ASP A 20 10.92 -7.32 14.01
N LEU A 21 11.82 -7.87 13.20
CA LEU A 21 11.60 -9.10 12.43
C LEU A 21 11.56 -10.37 13.28
N LYS A 22 11.83 -10.28 14.57
CA LYS A 22 11.70 -11.39 15.52
C LYS A 22 10.26 -11.56 16.03
N THR A 23 9.38 -10.60 15.73
CA THR A 23 7.96 -10.61 16.10
C THR A 23 7.09 -11.14 14.97
N VAL A 24 5.93 -11.74 15.28
CA VAL A 24 4.97 -12.23 14.27
C VAL A 24 4.40 -11.08 13.45
N SER A 25 4.24 -9.90 14.06
CA SER A 25 3.74 -8.69 13.41
C SER A 25 4.81 -7.95 12.59
N GLY A 26 6.09 -8.17 12.86
CA GLY A 26 7.19 -7.41 12.24
C GLY A 26 7.40 -7.74 10.77
N TYR A 27 7.38 -9.03 10.41
CA TYR A 27 7.62 -9.46 9.04
C TYR A 27 6.57 -8.96 8.04
N PRO A 28 5.25 -9.06 8.31
CA PRO A 28 4.23 -8.46 7.44
C PRO A 28 4.38 -6.95 7.26
N LYS A 29 4.78 -6.23 8.31
CA LYS A 29 5.07 -4.78 8.22
C LYS A 29 6.22 -4.48 7.26
N MET A 30 7.30 -5.26 7.35
CA MET A 30 8.46 -5.12 6.47
C MET A 30 8.08 -5.41 5.02
N VAL A 31 7.36 -6.52 4.75
CA VAL A 31 6.91 -6.90 3.40
C VAL A 31 6.00 -5.83 2.81
N GLN A 32 5.02 -5.35 3.57
CA GLN A 32 4.12 -4.29 3.12
C GLN A 32 4.88 -3.01 2.75
N LYS A 33 5.78 -2.55 3.62
CA LYS A 33 6.62 -1.37 3.35
C LYS A 33 7.42 -1.54 2.06
N GLN A 34 8.03 -2.70 1.87
CA GLN A 34 8.85 -2.97 0.69
C GLN A 34 8.03 -2.98 -0.60
N VAL A 35 6.91 -3.72 -0.60
CA VAL A 35 6.11 -3.88 -1.82
C VAL A 35 5.39 -2.58 -2.21
N THR A 36 4.89 -1.80 -1.25
CA THR A 36 4.27 -0.50 -1.56
C THR A 36 5.29 0.48 -2.15
N THR A 37 6.53 0.50 -1.62
CA THR A 37 7.62 1.28 -2.22
C THR A 37 7.87 0.87 -3.68
N TRP A 38 7.95 -0.42 -3.97
CA TRP A 38 8.15 -0.89 -5.35
C TRP A 38 6.96 -0.55 -6.27
N ILE A 39 5.73 -0.61 -5.78
CA ILE A 39 4.54 -0.26 -6.57
C ILE A 39 4.55 1.24 -6.89
N GLU A 40 4.82 2.12 -5.92
CA GLU A 40 4.93 3.57 -6.14
C GLU A 40 6.04 3.89 -7.15
N GLN A 41 7.21 3.25 -7.02
CA GLN A 41 8.31 3.41 -7.98
C GLN A 41 7.94 2.88 -9.38
N ALA A 42 7.23 1.76 -9.47
CA ALA A 42 6.74 1.21 -10.73
C ALA A 42 5.78 2.20 -11.42
N ALA A 43 4.84 2.75 -10.66
CA ALA A 43 3.92 3.77 -11.14
C ALA A 43 4.68 5.02 -11.63
N ALA A 44 5.67 5.51 -10.87
CA ALA A 44 6.46 6.67 -11.27
C ALA A 44 7.25 6.44 -12.56
N LYS A 45 7.83 5.24 -12.75
CA LYS A 45 8.66 4.88 -13.91
C LYS A 45 7.89 4.71 -15.21
N MET A 46 6.66 4.18 -15.16
CA MET A 46 5.86 3.98 -16.37
C MET A 46 5.48 5.35 -16.97
N PRO A 47 5.74 5.61 -18.27
CA PRO A 47 5.25 6.81 -18.96
C PRO A 47 3.72 6.90 -18.93
N GLU A 48 3.17 8.10 -18.94
CA GLU A 48 1.71 8.30 -18.83
C GLU A 48 0.96 7.68 -20.01
N GLU A 49 1.50 7.78 -21.21
CA GLU A 49 0.93 7.20 -22.43
C GLU A 49 0.81 5.67 -22.37
N GLU A 50 1.56 5.02 -21.48
CA GLU A 50 1.55 3.58 -21.28
C GLU A 50 0.62 3.10 -20.16
N TYR A 51 -0.09 3.99 -19.49
CA TYR A 51 -1.03 3.61 -18.43
C TYR A 51 -2.24 2.83 -18.96
N ALA A 52 -2.60 3.03 -20.22
CA ALA A 52 -3.65 2.25 -20.90
C ALA A 52 -3.16 0.92 -21.48
N PHE A 53 -1.85 0.65 -21.45
CA PHE A 53 -1.26 -0.56 -22.01
C PHE A 53 -1.78 -1.83 -21.36
N LYS A 54 -2.16 -2.80 -22.18
CA LYS A 54 -2.53 -4.17 -21.83
C LYS A 54 -1.71 -5.15 -22.67
N PRO A 55 -1.01 -6.12 -22.08
CA PRO A 55 -0.33 -7.16 -22.86
C PRO A 55 -1.32 -8.13 -23.53
N ASP A 56 -2.53 -8.26 -22.99
CA ASP A 56 -3.63 -9.07 -23.53
C ASP A 56 -4.96 -8.36 -23.23
N PRO A 57 -5.94 -8.40 -24.14
CA PRO A 57 -7.26 -7.78 -23.91
C PRO A 57 -8.01 -8.27 -22.67
N ALA A 58 -7.76 -9.51 -22.25
CA ALA A 58 -8.43 -10.13 -21.11
C ALA A 58 -7.89 -9.69 -19.75
N VAL A 59 -6.73 -9.00 -19.72
CA VAL A 59 -6.14 -8.53 -18.45
C VAL A 59 -6.41 -7.04 -18.23
N ARG A 60 -6.20 -6.57 -16.99
CA ARG A 60 -6.24 -5.15 -16.64
C ARG A 60 -5.16 -4.36 -17.40
N SER A 61 -5.40 -3.08 -17.67
CA SER A 61 -4.31 -2.18 -18.07
C SER A 61 -3.39 -1.90 -16.89
N PHE A 62 -2.20 -1.35 -17.18
CA PHE A 62 -1.26 -0.92 -16.14
C PHE A 62 -1.94 0.00 -15.12
N GLY A 63 -2.64 1.04 -15.58
CA GLY A 63 -3.38 1.95 -14.71
C GLY A 63 -4.51 1.28 -13.93
N GLN A 64 -5.24 0.34 -14.55
CA GLN A 64 -6.29 -0.42 -13.86
C GLN A 64 -5.72 -1.29 -12.73
N ILE A 65 -4.52 -1.87 -12.88
CA ILE A 65 -3.85 -2.60 -11.79
C ILE A 65 -3.56 -1.65 -10.63
N LEU A 66 -3.05 -0.45 -10.89
CA LEU A 66 -2.78 0.54 -9.84
C LEU A 66 -4.06 0.94 -9.09
N GLY A 67 -5.14 1.20 -9.82
CA GLY A 67 -6.44 1.51 -9.24
C GLY A 67 -6.99 0.37 -8.38
N HIS A 68 -6.87 -0.87 -8.87
CA HIS A 68 -7.26 -2.08 -8.14
C HIS A 68 -6.47 -2.26 -6.85
N ILE A 69 -5.15 -2.04 -6.88
CA ILE A 69 -4.31 -2.07 -5.69
C ILE A 69 -4.78 -1.03 -4.67
N ALA A 70 -5.09 0.20 -5.09
CA ALA A 70 -5.58 1.24 -4.19
C ALA A 70 -6.90 0.84 -3.51
N ASP A 71 -7.89 0.38 -4.29
CA ASP A 71 -9.19 -0.06 -3.78
C ASP A 71 -9.05 -1.26 -2.82
N ALA A 72 -8.19 -2.23 -3.14
CA ALA A 72 -7.92 -3.40 -2.30
C ALA A 72 -7.25 -3.02 -0.97
N ASN A 73 -6.31 -2.08 -0.98
CA ASN A 73 -5.69 -1.59 0.26
C ASN A 73 -6.72 -0.91 1.17
N TYR A 74 -7.61 -0.08 0.64
CA TYR A 74 -8.72 0.47 1.44
C TYR A 74 -9.60 -0.63 2.04
N LEU A 75 -9.96 -1.65 1.25
CA LEU A 75 -10.82 -2.74 1.71
C LEU A 75 -10.17 -3.55 2.85
N PHE A 76 -8.95 -4.04 2.66
CA PHE A 76 -8.31 -4.92 3.63
C PHE A 76 -7.89 -4.18 4.90
N CYS A 77 -7.36 -2.96 4.74
CA CYS A 77 -6.88 -2.21 5.88
C CYS A 77 -8.03 -1.63 6.72
N SER A 78 -9.14 -1.20 6.12
CA SER A 78 -10.34 -0.83 6.86
C SER A 78 -10.92 -2.03 7.64
N THR A 79 -10.92 -3.21 7.02
CA THR A 79 -11.33 -4.46 7.68
C THR A 79 -10.47 -4.74 8.92
N ALA A 80 -9.14 -4.63 8.80
CA ALA A 80 -8.23 -4.85 9.92
C ALA A 80 -8.37 -3.80 11.02
N LEU A 81 -8.78 -2.57 10.67
CA LEU A 81 -9.05 -1.49 11.62
C LEU A 81 -10.45 -1.58 12.25
N GLY A 82 -11.35 -2.40 11.71
CA GLY A 82 -12.76 -2.42 12.09
C GLY A 82 -13.54 -1.18 11.65
N GLU A 83 -13.06 -0.49 10.61
CA GLU A 83 -13.65 0.73 10.05
C GLU A 83 -14.48 0.43 8.80
N LYS A 84 -15.40 1.34 8.45
CA LYS A 84 -16.05 1.29 7.14
C LYS A 84 -15.04 1.64 6.06
N SER A 85 -14.96 0.83 4.99
CA SER A 85 -14.08 1.12 3.86
C SER A 85 -14.46 2.45 3.19
N PRO A 86 -13.51 3.34 2.91
CA PRO A 86 -13.74 4.54 2.09
C PRO A 86 -14.20 4.17 0.67
N SER A 87 -13.72 3.06 0.12
CA SER A 87 -14.07 2.47 -1.18
C SER A 87 -14.31 3.49 -2.30
N PRO A 88 -13.29 4.26 -2.70
CA PRO A 88 -13.47 5.35 -3.67
C PRO A 88 -13.70 4.87 -5.11
N GLY A 89 -13.54 3.56 -5.38
CA GLY A 89 -13.70 2.99 -6.72
C GLY A 89 -12.64 3.50 -7.70
N VAL A 90 -11.39 3.58 -7.27
CA VAL A 90 -10.25 4.15 -8.01
C VAL A 90 -10.09 3.47 -9.37
N GLU A 91 -10.15 2.12 -9.41
CA GLU A 91 -10.00 1.35 -10.64
C GLU A 91 -10.99 1.79 -11.74
N LYS A 92 -12.19 2.21 -11.35
CA LYS A 92 -13.27 2.57 -12.28
C LYS A 92 -13.33 4.05 -12.62
N THR A 93 -12.78 4.91 -11.77
CA THR A 93 -12.99 6.36 -11.84
C THR A 93 -11.75 7.16 -12.18
N LYS A 94 -10.55 6.58 -12.04
CA LYS A 94 -9.27 7.25 -12.28
C LYS A 94 -8.54 6.63 -13.47
N THR A 95 -7.97 7.47 -14.32
CA THR A 95 -7.32 7.00 -15.55
C THR A 95 -5.96 7.64 -15.81
N THR A 96 -5.72 8.86 -15.32
CA THR A 96 -4.46 9.56 -15.53
C THR A 96 -3.39 9.10 -14.54
N LYS A 97 -2.13 9.22 -14.93
CA LYS A 97 -0.99 8.92 -14.06
C LYS A 97 -1.06 9.71 -12.75
N ALA A 98 -1.35 11.01 -12.82
CA ALA A 98 -1.41 11.88 -11.66
C ALA A 98 -2.49 11.43 -10.66
N GLU A 99 -3.71 11.15 -11.15
CA GLU A 99 -4.81 10.69 -10.28
C GLU A 99 -4.52 9.33 -9.65
N LEU A 100 -3.98 8.38 -10.42
CA LEU A 100 -3.70 7.02 -9.94
C LEU A 100 -2.54 6.99 -8.96
N THR A 101 -1.48 7.77 -9.17
CA THR A 101 -0.36 7.88 -8.21
C THR A 101 -0.78 8.55 -6.92
N SER A 102 -1.62 9.60 -6.97
CA SER A 102 -2.18 10.22 -5.77
C SER A 102 -3.05 9.23 -4.99
N ALA A 103 -3.98 8.56 -5.67
CA ALA A 103 -4.87 7.57 -5.03
C ALA A 103 -4.10 6.40 -4.40
N LEU A 104 -3.04 5.91 -5.04
CA LEU A 104 -2.14 4.90 -4.46
C LEU A 104 -1.48 5.40 -3.18
N HIS A 105 -0.90 6.60 -3.23
CA HIS A 105 -0.23 7.19 -2.07
C HIS A 105 -1.20 7.33 -0.89
N GLU A 106 -2.42 7.83 -1.14
CA GLU A 106 -3.46 7.96 -0.12
C GLU A 106 -3.89 6.61 0.45
N ALA A 107 -4.10 5.59 -0.42
CA ALA A 107 -4.47 4.24 0.01
C ALA A 107 -3.37 3.59 0.85
N PHE A 108 -2.10 3.76 0.49
CA PHE A 108 -0.97 3.25 1.25
C PHE A 108 -0.78 4.00 2.58
N ALA A 109 -1.01 5.32 2.61
CA ALA A 109 -1.00 6.09 3.85
C ALA A 109 -2.12 5.65 4.81
N TYR A 110 -3.33 5.41 4.29
CA TYR A 110 -4.44 4.85 5.06
C TYR A 110 -4.09 3.46 5.62
N CYS A 111 -3.55 2.60 4.77
CA CYS A 111 -3.21 1.22 5.13
C CYS A 111 -2.07 1.17 6.16
N ARG A 112 -1.12 2.09 6.13
CA ARG A 112 -0.04 2.20 7.11
C ARG A 112 -0.58 2.26 8.53
N ARG A 113 -1.69 2.97 8.78
CA ARG A 113 -2.35 3.00 10.10
C ARG A 113 -2.68 1.59 10.61
N ALA A 114 -3.20 0.72 9.74
CA ALA A 114 -3.55 -0.66 10.12
C ALA A 114 -2.31 -1.47 10.52
N TYR A 115 -1.21 -1.33 9.77
CA TYR A 115 0.04 -2.01 10.11
C TYR A 115 0.72 -1.41 11.35
N ASP A 116 0.66 -0.09 11.54
CA ASP A 116 1.27 0.57 12.72
C ASP A 116 0.58 0.12 14.02
N THR A 117 -0.74 -0.10 13.98
CA THR A 117 -1.51 -0.60 15.13
C THR A 117 -1.40 -2.11 15.37
N LEU A 118 -0.87 -2.89 14.41
CA LEU A 118 -0.67 -4.33 14.56
C LEU A 118 0.46 -4.60 15.55
N THR A 119 0.21 -5.47 16.52
CA THR A 119 1.18 -5.97 17.51
C THR A 119 1.03 -7.48 17.65
N ASP A 120 2.00 -8.16 18.25
CA ASP A 120 1.87 -9.59 18.54
C ASP A 120 0.69 -9.87 19.47
N ALA A 121 0.42 -8.96 20.42
CA ALA A 121 -0.69 -9.10 21.37
C ALA A 121 -2.07 -9.06 20.69
N ASN A 122 -2.26 -8.23 19.63
CA ASN A 122 -3.52 -8.11 18.93
C ASN A 122 -3.57 -8.83 17.57
N SER A 123 -2.53 -9.58 17.23
CA SER A 123 -2.40 -10.28 15.96
C SER A 123 -3.52 -11.29 15.71
N ASN A 124 -4.02 -11.91 16.78
CA ASN A 124 -5.08 -12.91 16.75
C ASN A 124 -6.49 -12.33 16.99
N ASP A 125 -6.64 -11.01 17.17
CA ASP A 125 -7.97 -10.39 17.27
C ASP A 125 -8.78 -10.71 16.03
N LEU A 126 -10.05 -11.11 16.22
CA LEU A 126 -10.93 -11.49 15.12
C LEU A 126 -11.59 -10.26 14.50
N VAL A 127 -11.62 -10.23 13.18
CA VAL A 127 -12.31 -9.24 12.36
C VAL A 127 -13.20 -9.95 11.33
N LYS A 128 -14.30 -9.33 10.93
CA LYS A 128 -15.18 -9.87 9.88
C LYS A 128 -14.55 -9.62 8.51
N ALA A 129 -14.16 -10.70 7.82
CA ALA A 129 -13.53 -10.65 6.51
C ALA A 129 -13.90 -11.88 5.67
N PHE A 130 -14.04 -11.71 4.36
CA PHE A 130 -14.25 -12.81 3.40
C PHE A 130 -15.41 -13.75 3.76
N GLY A 131 -16.52 -13.18 4.23
CA GLY A 131 -17.72 -13.95 4.59
C GLY A 131 -17.62 -14.74 5.91
N GLY A 132 -16.61 -14.49 6.74
CA GLY A 132 -16.41 -15.12 8.04
C GLY A 132 -15.53 -14.31 8.96
N GLU A 133 -15.05 -14.92 10.04
CA GLU A 133 -14.07 -14.31 10.94
C GLU A 133 -12.65 -14.71 10.55
N ARG A 134 -11.74 -13.78 10.62
CA ARG A 134 -10.30 -13.96 10.36
C ARG A 134 -9.52 -13.21 11.42
N ASN A 135 -8.32 -13.68 11.75
CA ASN A 135 -7.45 -12.91 12.61
C ASN A 135 -6.88 -11.68 11.86
N LYS A 136 -6.63 -10.61 12.60
CA LYS A 136 -6.13 -9.34 12.07
C LYS A 136 -4.83 -9.51 11.27
N LEU A 137 -3.90 -10.31 11.79
CA LEU A 137 -2.64 -10.64 11.12
C LEU A 137 -2.88 -11.28 9.74
N GLY A 138 -3.81 -12.24 9.66
CA GLY A 138 -4.14 -12.93 8.42
C GLY A 138 -4.70 -12.00 7.35
N VAL A 139 -5.56 -11.04 7.74
CA VAL A 139 -6.09 -10.03 6.81
C VAL A 139 -4.99 -9.12 6.29
N LEU A 140 -4.09 -8.65 7.16
CA LEU A 140 -2.98 -7.78 6.75
C LEU A 140 -1.92 -8.55 5.96
N TRP A 141 -1.67 -9.82 6.30
CA TRP A 141 -0.78 -10.66 5.51
C TRP A 141 -1.36 -10.91 4.10
N PHE A 142 -2.67 -11.15 4.01
CA PHE A 142 -3.35 -11.27 2.73
C PHE A 142 -3.22 -10.00 1.89
N ASN A 143 -3.38 -8.80 2.50
CA ASN A 143 -3.15 -7.53 1.82
C ASN A 143 -1.72 -7.42 1.26
N ALA A 144 -0.70 -7.75 2.07
CA ALA A 144 0.69 -7.72 1.61
C ALA A 144 0.94 -8.71 0.47
N SER A 145 0.37 -9.91 0.54
CA SER A 145 0.46 -10.94 -0.51
C SER A 145 -0.22 -10.50 -1.80
N HIS A 146 -1.40 -9.88 -1.72
CA HIS A 146 -2.13 -9.32 -2.85
C HIS A 146 -1.34 -8.19 -3.54
N ASN A 147 -0.70 -7.32 -2.75
CA ASN A 147 0.19 -6.30 -3.30
C ASN A 147 1.40 -6.91 -4.02
N LEU A 148 1.99 -8.01 -3.49
CA LEU A 148 3.08 -8.74 -4.15
C LEU A 148 2.63 -9.40 -5.46
N GLU A 149 1.45 -10.00 -5.49
CA GLU A 149 0.85 -10.57 -6.70
C GLU A 149 0.74 -9.52 -7.81
N HIS A 150 0.15 -8.38 -7.50
CA HIS A 150 -0.02 -7.31 -8.47
C HIS A 150 1.29 -6.59 -8.82
N TYR A 151 2.24 -6.48 -7.89
CA TYR A 151 3.58 -6.02 -8.23
C TYR A 151 4.25 -6.96 -9.24
N GLY A 152 4.10 -8.28 -9.08
CA GLY A 152 4.58 -9.25 -10.08
C GLY A 152 3.97 -9.01 -11.47
N ASN A 153 2.68 -8.67 -11.55
CA ASN A 153 2.07 -8.26 -12.82
C ASN A 153 2.72 -6.99 -13.36
N LEU A 154 2.85 -5.93 -12.55
CA LEU A 154 3.49 -4.66 -12.98
C LEU A 154 4.93 -4.86 -13.49
N VAL A 155 5.69 -5.79 -12.90
CA VAL A 155 7.05 -6.16 -13.35
C VAL A 155 7.04 -6.63 -14.81
N VAL A 156 6.06 -7.45 -15.21
CA VAL A 156 5.92 -7.91 -16.61
C VAL A 156 5.61 -6.73 -17.53
N TYR A 157 4.68 -5.85 -17.15
CA TYR A 157 4.30 -4.68 -17.96
C TYR A 157 5.48 -3.73 -18.17
N LEU A 158 6.25 -3.44 -17.12
CA LEU A 158 7.45 -2.61 -17.22
C LEU A 158 8.47 -3.21 -18.20
N ARG A 159 8.75 -4.52 -18.08
CA ARG A 159 9.71 -5.20 -18.97
C ARG A 159 9.28 -5.21 -20.41
N LEU A 160 7.98 -5.38 -20.69
CA LEU A 160 7.44 -5.28 -22.06
C LEU A 160 7.61 -3.88 -22.67
N LYS A 161 7.79 -2.85 -21.83
CA LYS A 161 8.12 -1.48 -22.23
C LYS A 161 9.61 -1.15 -22.12
N GLY A 162 10.48 -2.13 -21.92
CA GLY A 162 11.91 -1.92 -21.81
C GLY A 162 12.36 -1.24 -20.51
N ILE A 163 11.49 -1.16 -19.51
CA ILE A 163 11.76 -0.48 -18.22
C ILE A 163 12.23 -1.51 -17.20
N VAL A 164 13.35 -1.23 -16.52
CA VAL A 164 13.86 -2.05 -15.42
C VAL A 164 12.94 -1.90 -14.20
N PRO A 165 12.35 -3.01 -13.70
CA PRO A 165 11.50 -2.96 -12.51
C PRO A 165 12.27 -2.55 -11.26
N PRO A 166 11.66 -1.84 -10.30
CA PRO A 166 12.30 -1.38 -9.07
C PRO A 166 13.01 -2.48 -8.27
N SER A 167 12.41 -3.68 -8.19
CA SER A 167 13.01 -4.82 -7.49
C SER A 167 14.25 -5.42 -8.19
N SER A 168 14.49 -5.04 -9.44
CA SER A 168 15.63 -5.52 -10.27
C SER A 168 16.72 -4.46 -10.43
N GLU A 169 16.57 -3.29 -9.83
CA GLU A 169 17.61 -2.27 -9.84
C GLU A 169 18.77 -2.66 -8.92
N ALA A 170 19.98 -2.31 -9.34
CA ALA A 170 21.16 -2.46 -8.49
C ALA A 170 20.98 -1.62 -7.22
N LYS A 171 21.19 -2.24 -6.05
CA LYS A 171 21.22 -1.48 -4.81
C LYS A 171 22.42 -0.53 -4.85
N PRO A 172 22.27 0.73 -4.41
CA PRO A 172 23.44 1.58 -4.19
C PRO A 172 24.42 0.86 -3.25
N GLN A 173 25.69 0.80 -3.65
CA GLN A 173 26.76 0.28 -2.82
C GLN A 173 27.03 1.21 -1.64
#